data_089a2a3b328d27aa380b57ef1bd38c15
#
_entry.id   089a2a3b328d27aa380b57ef1bd38c15
#
_cell.length_a   1.000
_cell.length_b   1.000
_cell.length_c   1.000
_cell.angle_alpha   90.00
_cell.angle_beta   90.00
_cell.angle_gamma   90.00
#
_symmetry.space_group_name_H-M   'P 1'
#
loop_
_entity.id
_entity.type
_entity.pdbx_description
1 polymer ?
#
loop_
_entity_poly.entity_id
_entity_poly.type
_entity_poly.pdbx_seq_one_letter_code
_entity_poly.pdbx_strand_id
1 'polypeptide(L)'
;MTSLDLTGRTAIITGASRGIGLAIAQELAAAGANVVLTARKQEAADAAAAQVGEHALGVGAHAVDEAAARACVDLTLERFGGVDILVNNAGTNPAYGPLIDQDHARFAKIFDVNLWAPLLWTSLVAKAWMGEHGGAVVNTASIGGMHQSPAMGLYNATKAALIHVTKQLALELSPRIRVNAICPGVVRTRLAEALWKDHEDPLAASIALGRIGEPVDVAGAVAFLVSDAASWITGETMVIDGGLVLGPAQGFRSQPGGNQ
;
A
#
# COMPACT_ATOMS: atom_id res chain seq x y z
N MET A 1 -5.06 15.47 21.45
CA MET A 1 -5.15 14.55 20.30
C MET A 1 -3.88 14.80 19.51
N THR A 2 -3.01 13.82 19.36
CA THR A 2 -1.90 13.89 18.41
C THR A 2 -2.53 13.95 17.03
N SER A 3 -2.49 15.11 16.39
CA SER A 3 -2.96 15.26 15.02
C SER A 3 -2.07 14.41 14.11
N LEU A 4 -2.65 13.82 13.07
CA LEU A 4 -1.88 13.19 11.98
C LEU A 4 -1.24 14.31 11.13
N ASP A 5 -0.58 15.25 11.77
CA ASP A 5 0.07 16.40 11.14
C ASP A 5 1.34 15.91 10.44
N LEU A 6 1.37 16.07 9.13
CA LEU A 6 2.50 15.75 8.27
C LEU A 6 3.11 16.99 7.61
N THR A 7 2.80 18.18 8.17
CA THR A 7 3.35 19.46 7.67
C THR A 7 4.87 19.41 7.62
N GLY A 8 5.44 19.76 6.47
CA GLY A 8 6.87 19.74 6.22
C GLY A 8 7.45 18.35 5.89
N ARG A 9 6.65 17.28 5.91
CA ARG A 9 7.07 15.95 5.45
C ARG A 9 6.87 15.81 3.95
N THR A 10 7.69 14.99 3.32
CA THR A 10 7.59 14.67 1.89
C THR A 10 7.45 13.17 1.70
N ALA A 11 6.42 12.77 0.93
CA ALA A 11 6.07 11.39 0.67
C ALA A 11 6.23 11.03 -0.81
N ILE A 12 6.84 9.88 -1.12
CA ILE A 12 6.79 9.25 -2.43
C ILE A 12 5.79 8.09 -2.36
N ILE A 13 4.80 8.06 -3.28
CA ILE A 13 3.80 7.00 -3.37
C ILE A 13 3.89 6.33 -4.74
N THR A 14 4.28 5.05 -4.77
CA THR A 14 4.42 4.33 -6.03
C THR A 14 3.07 3.81 -6.54
N GLY A 15 2.85 3.88 -7.88
CA GLY A 15 1.61 3.42 -8.49
C GLY A 15 0.38 4.22 -8.06
N ALA A 16 0.52 5.53 -7.86
CA ALA A 16 -0.46 6.41 -7.25
C ALA A 16 -1.40 7.11 -8.23
N SER A 17 -1.44 6.70 -9.51
CA SER A 17 -2.34 7.35 -10.49
C SER A 17 -3.83 7.07 -10.27
N ARG A 18 -4.21 6.18 -9.36
CA ARG A 18 -5.59 5.79 -9.03
C ARG A 18 -5.67 4.87 -7.82
N GLY A 19 -6.92 4.56 -7.40
CA GLY A 19 -7.22 3.56 -6.36
C GLY A 19 -6.56 3.89 -5.03
N ILE A 20 -6.04 2.88 -4.35
CA ILE A 20 -5.45 3.02 -3.01
C ILE A 20 -4.31 4.05 -3.00
N GLY A 21 -3.41 4.01 -4.00
CA GLY A 21 -2.27 4.94 -4.04
C GLY A 21 -2.69 6.41 -4.18
N LEU A 22 -3.71 6.69 -5.00
CA LEU A 22 -4.24 8.05 -5.13
C LEU A 22 -4.94 8.51 -3.85
N ALA A 23 -5.74 7.64 -3.22
CA ALA A 23 -6.40 7.96 -1.95
C ALA A 23 -5.37 8.22 -0.83
N ILE A 24 -4.28 7.43 -0.78
CA ILE A 24 -3.17 7.69 0.15
C ILE A 24 -2.54 9.05 -0.11
N ALA A 25 -2.26 9.40 -1.38
CA ALA A 25 -1.68 10.70 -1.72
C ALA A 25 -2.58 11.86 -1.30
N GLN A 26 -3.90 11.73 -1.51
CA GLN A 26 -4.89 12.72 -1.09
C GLN A 26 -4.93 12.87 0.44
N GLU A 27 -4.92 11.77 1.19
CA GLU A 27 -4.95 11.78 2.65
C GLU A 27 -3.67 12.40 3.24
N LEU A 28 -2.48 12.03 2.71
CA LEU A 28 -1.21 12.59 3.20
C LEU A 28 -1.10 14.08 2.86
N ALA A 29 -1.55 14.50 1.69
CA ALA A 29 -1.60 15.92 1.32
C ALA A 29 -2.57 16.72 2.20
N ALA A 30 -3.74 16.16 2.50
CA ALA A 30 -4.71 16.76 3.43
C ALA A 30 -4.14 16.90 4.85
N ALA A 31 -3.22 16.00 5.25
CA ALA A 31 -2.47 16.09 6.50
C ALA A 31 -1.27 17.06 6.44
N GLY A 32 -1.05 17.76 5.32
CA GLY A 32 -0.01 18.79 5.16
C GLY A 32 1.31 18.31 4.52
N ALA A 33 1.39 17.06 4.06
CA ALA A 33 2.59 16.57 3.38
C ALA A 33 2.68 17.04 1.93
N ASN A 34 3.92 17.25 1.44
CA ASN A 34 4.19 17.22 0.01
C ASN A 34 4.15 15.78 -0.48
N VAL A 35 3.55 15.52 -1.64
CA VAL A 35 3.39 14.17 -2.16
C VAL A 35 3.87 14.04 -3.60
N VAL A 36 4.66 13.01 -3.87
CA VAL A 36 5.13 12.64 -5.21
C VAL A 36 4.42 11.36 -5.63
N LEU A 37 3.60 11.47 -6.67
CA LEU A 37 2.80 10.36 -7.20
C LEU A 37 3.51 9.75 -8.40
N THR A 38 3.91 8.47 -8.32
CA THR A 38 4.48 7.85 -9.52
C THR A 38 3.46 7.02 -10.28
N ALA A 39 3.61 7.00 -11.60
CA ALA A 39 2.85 6.16 -12.52
C ALA A 39 3.73 5.71 -13.69
N ARG A 40 3.30 4.69 -14.45
CA ARG A 40 4.04 4.22 -15.64
C ARG A 40 4.16 5.24 -16.76
N LYS A 41 3.19 6.17 -16.85
CA LYS A 41 3.14 7.23 -17.86
C LYS A 41 3.09 8.58 -17.16
N GLN A 42 3.86 9.54 -17.66
CA GLN A 42 3.90 10.89 -17.10
C GLN A 42 2.52 11.53 -17.05
N GLU A 43 1.75 11.44 -18.13
CA GLU A 43 0.42 12.07 -18.21
C GLU A 43 -0.54 11.53 -17.14
N ALA A 44 -0.39 10.24 -16.76
CA ALA A 44 -1.22 9.65 -15.71
C ALA A 44 -0.77 10.08 -14.31
N ALA A 45 0.52 10.34 -14.12
CA ALA A 45 1.05 10.89 -12.88
C ALA A 45 0.63 12.36 -12.72
N ASP A 46 0.73 13.17 -13.77
CA ASP A 46 0.33 14.57 -13.77
C ASP A 46 -1.17 14.74 -13.52
N ALA A 47 -2.00 13.93 -14.19
CA ALA A 47 -3.44 13.94 -13.99
C ALA A 47 -3.84 13.54 -12.54
N ALA A 48 -3.08 12.66 -11.90
CA ALA A 48 -3.30 12.30 -10.51
C ALA A 48 -2.83 13.41 -9.55
N ALA A 49 -1.66 14.00 -9.79
CA ALA A 49 -1.16 15.12 -9.01
C ALA A 49 -2.12 16.32 -9.05
N ALA A 50 -2.70 16.62 -10.22
CA ALA A 50 -3.70 17.68 -10.38
C ALA A 50 -4.97 17.46 -9.54
N GLN A 51 -5.34 16.19 -9.24
CA GLN A 51 -6.48 15.88 -8.37
C GLN A 51 -6.15 16.07 -6.87
N VAL A 52 -4.87 16.06 -6.52
CA VAL A 52 -4.42 16.25 -5.14
C VAL A 52 -4.21 17.74 -4.83
N GLY A 53 -3.64 18.49 -5.76
CA GLY A 53 -3.47 19.94 -5.63
C GLY A 53 -2.01 20.39 -5.61
N GLU A 54 -1.75 21.58 -5.05
CA GLU A 54 -0.47 22.29 -5.14
C GLU A 54 0.71 21.61 -4.42
N HIS A 55 0.41 20.77 -3.43
CA HIS A 55 1.41 19.99 -2.70
C HIS A 55 1.78 18.67 -3.39
N ALA A 56 1.33 18.46 -4.64
CA ALA A 56 1.54 17.22 -5.36
C ALA A 56 2.42 17.39 -6.60
N LEU A 57 3.26 16.39 -6.86
CA LEU A 57 4.10 16.28 -8.05
C LEU A 57 3.86 14.92 -8.73
N GLY A 58 3.55 14.93 -10.01
CA GLY A 58 3.43 13.72 -10.83
C GLY A 58 4.79 13.36 -11.45
N VAL A 59 5.20 12.07 -11.35
CA VAL A 59 6.44 11.58 -11.96
C VAL A 59 6.19 10.27 -12.71
N GLY A 60 6.55 10.24 -13.99
CA GLY A 60 6.52 9.04 -14.83
C GLY A 60 7.66 8.10 -14.47
N ALA A 61 7.41 7.10 -13.64
CA ALA A 61 8.39 6.08 -13.27
C ALA A 61 7.73 4.71 -13.20
N HIS A 62 8.19 3.76 -14.04
CA HIS A 62 7.81 2.37 -13.89
C HIS A 62 8.48 1.80 -12.63
N ALA A 63 7.72 1.10 -11.78
CA ALA A 63 8.18 0.72 -10.45
C ALA A 63 9.48 -0.10 -10.43
N VAL A 64 9.76 -0.88 -11.49
CA VAL A 64 10.98 -1.70 -11.60
C VAL A 64 12.10 -1.03 -12.41
N ASP A 65 11.88 0.17 -12.91
CA ASP A 65 12.91 0.92 -13.63
C ASP A 65 13.78 1.67 -12.62
N GLU A 66 15.00 1.16 -12.40
CA GLU A 66 15.92 1.73 -11.43
C GLU A 66 16.35 3.15 -11.78
N ALA A 67 16.56 3.42 -13.07
CA ALA A 67 16.99 4.76 -13.52
C ALA A 67 15.86 5.78 -13.29
N ALA A 68 14.62 5.43 -13.65
CA ALA A 68 13.46 6.28 -13.41
C ALA A 68 13.16 6.45 -11.91
N ALA A 69 13.32 5.39 -11.10
CA ALA A 69 13.14 5.46 -9.66
C ALA A 69 14.18 6.39 -9.01
N ARG A 70 15.45 6.28 -9.40
CA ARG A 70 16.54 7.17 -8.94
C ARG A 70 16.27 8.61 -9.31
N ALA A 71 15.93 8.88 -10.57
CA ALA A 71 15.60 10.23 -11.04
C ALA A 71 14.39 10.82 -10.28
N CYS A 72 13.41 10.00 -9.92
CA CYS A 72 12.27 10.43 -9.10
C CYS A 72 12.71 10.84 -7.68
N VAL A 73 13.59 10.07 -7.05
CA VAL A 73 14.13 10.41 -5.71
C VAL A 73 14.94 11.69 -5.78
N ASP A 74 15.84 11.83 -6.77
CA ASP A 74 16.66 13.01 -6.95
C ASP A 74 15.82 14.28 -7.16
N LEU A 75 14.79 14.19 -8.03
CA LEU A 75 13.85 15.28 -8.27
C LEU A 75 13.04 15.63 -7.01
N THR A 76 12.68 14.64 -6.19
CA THR A 76 11.97 14.87 -4.93
C THR A 76 12.84 15.64 -3.95
N LEU A 77 14.11 15.26 -3.83
CA LEU A 77 15.08 15.97 -3.00
C LEU A 77 15.32 17.40 -3.47
N GLU A 78 15.48 17.59 -4.78
CA GLU A 78 15.65 18.94 -5.36
C GLU A 78 14.42 19.83 -5.11
N ARG A 79 13.20 19.28 -5.25
CA ARG A 79 11.96 20.05 -5.19
C ARG A 79 11.51 20.36 -3.77
N PHE A 80 11.66 19.38 -2.85
CA PHE A 80 11.07 19.43 -1.51
C PHE A 80 12.12 19.32 -0.37
N GLY A 81 13.38 19.09 -0.69
CA GLY A 81 14.47 19.06 0.27
C GLY A 81 14.59 17.77 1.11
N GLY A 82 13.71 16.77 0.91
CA GLY A 82 13.73 15.54 1.68
C GLY A 82 12.77 14.47 1.16
N VAL A 83 12.91 13.24 1.68
CA VAL A 83 11.98 12.12 1.48
C VAL A 83 11.75 11.43 2.82
N ASP A 84 10.72 11.81 3.54
CA ASP A 84 10.44 11.33 4.90
C ASP A 84 9.56 10.08 4.90
N ILE A 85 8.78 9.89 3.84
CA ILE A 85 7.77 8.84 3.73
C ILE A 85 7.90 8.16 2.36
N LEU A 86 7.92 6.82 2.37
CA LEU A 86 7.79 6.01 1.17
C LEU A 86 6.59 5.08 1.31
N VAL A 87 5.67 5.11 0.33
CA VAL A 87 4.60 4.14 0.23
C VAL A 87 4.81 3.29 -1.02
N ASN A 88 5.25 2.05 -0.83
CA ASN A 88 5.36 1.05 -1.87
C ASN A 88 3.98 0.45 -2.16
N ASN A 89 3.22 1.13 -3.02
CA ASN A 89 1.85 0.74 -3.36
C ASN A 89 1.72 0.12 -4.76
N ALA A 90 2.68 0.33 -5.66
CA ALA A 90 2.66 -0.29 -6.98
C ALA A 90 2.52 -1.80 -6.89
N GLY A 91 1.58 -2.37 -7.65
CA GLY A 91 1.34 -3.80 -7.65
C GLY A 91 0.66 -4.27 -8.95
N THR A 92 0.80 -5.56 -9.24
CA THR A 92 0.20 -6.20 -10.42
C THR A 92 -0.17 -7.65 -10.13
N ASN A 93 -1.13 -8.18 -10.88
CA ASN A 93 -1.43 -9.60 -10.88
C ASN A 93 -1.74 -10.09 -12.32
N PRO A 94 -0.71 -10.37 -13.13
CA PRO A 94 -0.90 -10.96 -14.46
C PRO A 94 -1.07 -12.49 -14.42
N ALA A 95 -0.98 -13.11 -13.25
CA ALA A 95 -0.84 -14.56 -13.04
C ALA A 95 -2.10 -15.17 -12.40
N TYR A 96 -3.29 -14.77 -12.87
CA TYR A 96 -4.54 -15.39 -12.43
C TYR A 96 -4.71 -16.79 -13.05
N GLY A 97 -4.96 -17.80 -12.21
CA GLY A 97 -5.15 -19.20 -12.62
C GLY A 97 -4.41 -20.20 -11.73
N PRO A 98 -4.55 -21.53 -12.00
CA PRO A 98 -3.88 -22.57 -11.23
C PRO A 98 -2.36 -22.36 -11.19
N LEU A 99 -1.76 -22.61 -10.02
CA LEU A 99 -0.33 -22.37 -9.82
C LEU A 99 0.54 -23.25 -10.73
N ILE A 100 0.12 -24.47 -10.99
CA ILE A 100 0.83 -25.43 -11.85
C ILE A 100 0.83 -25.04 -13.34
N ASP A 101 -0.06 -24.15 -13.77
CA ASP A 101 -0.19 -23.67 -15.15
C ASP A 101 0.53 -22.33 -15.38
N GLN A 102 1.24 -21.81 -14.36
CA GLN A 102 1.97 -20.56 -14.49
C GLN A 102 3.31 -20.75 -15.21
N ASP A 103 3.70 -19.73 -15.96
CA ASP A 103 4.98 -19.68 -16.66
C ASP A 103 5.99 -18.74 -15.99
N HIS A 104 7.27 -18.86 -16.38
CA HIS A 104 8.35 -18.05 -15.85
C HIS A 104 8.19 -16.55 -16.15
N ALA A 105 7.59 -16.18 -17.28
CA ALA A 105 7.42 -14.76 -17.64
C ALA A 105 6.43 -14.07 -16.71
N ARG A 106 5.30 -14.74 -16.36
CA ARG A 106 4.36 -14.25 -15.37
C ARG A 106 4.96 -14.22 -13.97
N PHE A 107 5.71 -15.29 -13.60
CA PHE A 107 6.44 -15.34 -12.34
C PHE A 107 7.41 -14.15 -12.23
N ALA A 108 8.30 -13.95 -13.17
CA ALA A 108 9.27 -12.87 -13.15
C ALA A 108 8.59 -11.50 -13.02
N LYS A 109 7.60 -11.23 -13.89
CA LYS A 109 6.89 -9.95 -13.89
C LYS A 109 6.20 -9.64 -12.55
N ILE A 110 5.56 -10.63 -11.91
CA ILE A 110 4.82 -10.39 -10.67
C ILE A 110 5.79 -10.20 -9.49
N PHE A 111 6.90 -10.96 -9.45
CA PHE A 111 7.92 -10.81 -8.43
C PHE A 111 8.70 -9.51 -8.58
N ASP A 112 9.02 -9.10 -9.80
CA ASP A 112 9.68 -7.82 -10.07
C ASP A 112 8.86 -6.64 -9.54
N VAL A 113 7.57 -6.60 -9.86
CA VAL A 113 6.73 -5.46 -9.47
C VAL A 113 6.32 -5.52 -8.00
N ASN A 114 5.94 -6.71 -7.48
CA ASN A 114 5.34 -6.79 -6.15
C ASN A 114 6.36 -6.99 -5.02
N LEU A 115 7.60 -7.41 -5.34
CA LEU A 115 8.62 -7.69 -4.34
C LEU A 115 9.93 -6.92 -4.59
N TRP A 116 10.50 -7.01 -5.80
CA TRP A 116 11.75 -6.31 -6.10
C TRP A 116 11.59 -4.79 -6.08
N ALA A 117 10.54 -4.24 -6.69
CA ALA A 117 10.33 -2.80 -6.70
C ALA A 117 10.25 -2.18 -5.29
N PRO A 118 9.49 -2.72 -4.31
CA PRO A 118 9.54 -2.26 -2.93
C PRO A 118 10.94 -2.24 -2.31
N LEU A 119 11.77 -3.26 -2.58
CA LEU A 119 13.16 -3.31 -2.12
C LEU A 119 14.01 -2.22 -2.78
N LEU A 120 13.90 -2.06 -4.10
CA LEU A 120 14.59 -1.04 -4.87
C LEU A 120 14.28 0.36 -4.35
N TRP A 121 13.00 0.73 -4.27
CA TRP A 121 12.60 2.07 -3.80
C TRP A 121 13.02 2.32 -2.35
N THR A 122 12.86 1.34 -1.47
CA THR A 122 13.32 1.46 -0.07
C THR A 122 14.82 1.67 0.00
N SER A 123 15.61 0.92 -0.78
CA SER A 123 17.07 1.10 -0.84
C SER A 123 17.48 2.49 -1.33
N LEU A 124 16.79 3.01 -2.36
CA LEU A 124 17.08 4.33 -2.91
C LEU A 124 16.82 5.43 -1.89
N VAL A 125 15.63 5.47 -1.27
CA VAL A 125 15.30 6.53 -0.30
C VAL A 125 16.10 6.39 1.01
N ALA A 126 16.40 5.16 1.45
CA ALA A 126 17.22 4.94 2.63
C ALA A 126 18.64 5.47 2.44
N LYS A 127 19.25 5.22 1.28
CA LYS A 127 20.61 5.67 0.97
C LYS A 127 20.69 7.17 0.65
N ALA A 128 19.65 7.74 0.03
CA ALA A 128 19.65 9.12 -0.39
C ALA A 128 19.26 10.11 0.73
N TRP A 129 18.44 9.67 1.70
CA TRP A 129 17.90 10.59 2.71
C TRP A 129 17.61 9.94 4.07
N MET A 130 16.74 8.92 4.13
CA MET A 130 16.17 8.42 5.38
C MET A 130 17.23 7.82 6.33
N GLY A 131 18.33 7.28 5.80
CA GLY A 131 19.41 6.70 6.62
C GLY A 131 20.05 7.71 7.56
N GLU A 132 20.07 8.99 7.20
CA GLU A 132 20.61 10.07 8.03
C GLU A 132 19.52 10.85 8.78
N HIS A 133 18.36 11.04 8.16
CA HIS A 133 17.30 11.93 8.66
C HIS A 133 16.14 11.18 9.33
N GLY A 134 16.07 9.86 9.18
CA GLY A 134 14.93 9.06 9.63
C GLY A 134 13.79 9.05 8.61
N GLY A 135 12.77 8.23 8.88
CA GLY A 135 11.60 8.16 8.00
C GLY A 135 10.69 6.98 8.28
N ALA A 136 9.65 6.85 7.45
CA ALA A 136 8.69 5.76 7.53
C ALA A 136 8.41 5.17 6.15
N VAL A 137 8.45 3.83 6.07
CA VAL A 137 8.12 3.06 4.86
C VAL A 137 6.87 2.24 5.12
N VAL A 138 5.90 2.28 4.20
CA VAL A 138 4.72 1.41 4.23
C VAL A 138 4.67 0.59 2.94
N ASN A 139 4.63 -0.73 3.09
CA ASN A 139 4.50 -1.67 1.99
C ASN A 139 3.04 -2.13 1.86
N THR A 140 2.43 -1.96 0.69
CA THR A 140 1.09 -2.47 0.40
C THR A 140 1.16 -3.96 0.04
N ALA A 141 0.98 -4.80 1.07
CA ALA A 141 0.83 -6.23 0.92
C ALA A 141 -0.62 -6.61 0.51
N SER A 142 -1.20 -7.62 1.14
CA SER A 142 -2.58 -8.07 0.95
C SER A 142 -2.91 -9.13 2.00
N ILE A 143 -4.19 -9.30 2.34
CA ILE A 143 -4.64 -10.49 3.09
C ILE A 143 -4.27 -11.79 2.36
N GLY A 144 -4.16 -11.76 1.01
CA GLY A 144 -3.68 -12.91 0.21
C GLY A 144 -2.25 -13.33 0.53
N GLY A 145 -1.44 -12.49 1.19
CA GLY A 145 -0.13 -12.88 1.74
C GLY A 145 -0.22 -13.69 3.03
N MET A 146 -1.40 -13.75 3.67
CA MET A 146 -1.66 -14.46 4.93
C MET A 146 -2.58 -15.67 4.74
N HIS A 147 -3.42 -15.63 3.68
CA HIS A 147 -4.42 -16.66 3.38
C HIS A 147 -4.34 -17.09 1.93
N GLN A 148 -4.74 -18.34 1.66
CA GLN A 148 -4.80 -18.89 0.32
C GLN A 148 -6.13 -18.51 -0.36
N SER A 149 -6.05 -18.24 -1.64
CA SER A 149 -7.22 -18.00 -2.49
C SER A 149 -7.06 -18.75 -3.81
N PRO A 150 -8.10 -19.39 -4.33
CA PRO A 150 -8.03 -20.06 -5.65
C PRO A 150 -7.53 -19.10 -6.73
N ALA A 151 -6.72 -19.61 -7.66
CA ALA A 151 -6.18 -18.88 -8.80
C ALA A 151 -5.26 -17.68 -8.51
N MET A 152 -4.90 -17.41 -7.24
CA MET A 152 -4.08 -16.28 -6.81
C MET A 152 -2.67 -16.67 -6.34
N GLY A 153 -2.22 -17.89 -6.62
CA GLY A 153 -1.03 -18.49 -5.99
C GLY A 153 0.25 -17.66 -6.10
N LEU A 154 0.64 -17.19 -7.29
CA LEU A 154 1.84 -16.35 -7.44
C LEU A 154 1.68 -14.96 -6.80
N TYR A 155 0.49 -14.35 -6.91
CA TYR A 155 0.23 -13.09 -6.25
C TYR A 155 0.35 -13.22 -4.73
N ASN A 156 -0.30 -14.22 -4.15
CA ASN A 156 -0.26 -14.47 -2.71
C ASN A 156 1.18 -14.74 -2.24
N ALA A 157 1.96 -15.51 -3.01
CA ALA A 157 3.37 -15.76 -2.71
C ALA A 157 4.20 -14.47 -2.65
N THR A 158 4.00 -13.53 -3.62
CA THR A 158 4.70 -12.23 -3.59
C THR A 158 4.30 -11.39 -2.38
N LYS A 159 3.02 -11.42 -1.98
CA LYS A 159 2.54 -10.65 -0.83
C LYS A 159 2.98 -11.26 0.50
N ALA A 160 3.05 -12.58 0.61
CA ALA A 160 3.67 -13.27 1.75
C ALA A 160 5.16 -12.93 1.90
N ALA A 161 5.90 -12.96 0.79
CA ALA A 161 7.31 -12.56 0.76
C ALA A 161 7.48 -11.08 1.16
N LEU A 162 6.61 -10.18 0.68
CA LEU A 162 6.67 -8.75 1.03
C LEU A 162 6.40 -8.51 2.52
N ILE A 163 5.47 -9.26 3.15
CA ILE A 163 5.24 -9.22 4.59
C ILE A 163 6.52 -9.63 5.35
N HIS A 164 7.18 -10.71 4.91
CA HIS A 164 8.41 -11.15 5.56
C HIS A 164 9.55 -10.14 5.39
N VAL A 165 9.75 -9.64 4.17
CA VAL A 165 10.77 -8.62 3.85
C VAL A 165 10.51 -7.32 4.61
N THR A 166 9.28 -6.94 4.85
CA THR A 166 8.93 -5.77 5.69
C THR A 166 9.52 -5.90 7.09
N LYS A 167 9.39 -7.07 7.72
CA LYS A 167 9.96 -7.33 9.05
C LYS A 167 11.49 -7.32 9.05
N GLN A 168 12.09 -7.88 8.01
CA GLN A 168 13.54 -7.87 7.84
C GLN A 168 14.08 -6.44 7.67
N LEU A 169 13.45 -5.63 6.81
CA LEU A 169 13.82 -4.23 6.62
C LEU A 169 13.60 -3.40 7.89
N ALA A 170 12.53 -3.66 8.64
CA ALA A 170 12.28 -3.00 9.92
C ALA A 170 13.42 -3.26 10.91
N LEU A 171 13.95 -4.49 10.96
CA LEU A 171 15.09 -4.84 11.80
C LEU A 171 16.39 -4.17 11.33
N GLU A 172 16.68 -4.22 10.03
CA GLU A 172 17.93 -3.74 9.44
C GLU A 172 18.05 -2.21 9.39
N LEU A 173 16.92 -1.50 9.21
CA LEU A 173 16.90 -0.05 9.06
C LEU A 173 16.60 0.71 10.37
N SER A 174 16.30 -0.02 11.45
CA SER A 174 16.15 0.57 12.79
C SER A 174 17.50 1.09 13.31
N PRO A 175 17.50 2.10 14.19
CA PRO A 175 16.36 2.81 14.77
C PRO A 175 15.85 4.00 13.92
N ARG A 176 16.44 4.26 12.77
CA ARG A 176 16.14 5.47 11.99
C ARG A 176 14.90 5.38 11.14
N ILE A 177 14.63 4.22 10.54
CA ILE A 177 13.54 4.05 9.59
C ILE A 177 12.58 3.00 10.13
N ARG A 178 11.31 3.36 10.25
CA ARG A 178 10.23 2.43 10.55
C ARG A 178 9.71 1.83 9.24
N VAL A 179 9.52 0.52 9.22
CA VAL A 179 8.99 -0.18 8.04
C VAL A 179 7.83 -1.05 8.45
N ASN A 180 6.64 -0.79 7.90
CA ASN A 180 5.42 -1.53 8.19
C ASN A 180 4.73 -2.00 6.90
N ALA A 181 3.86 -2.98 7.01
CA ALA A 181 3.01 -3.45 5.92
C ALA A 181 1.54 -3.20 6.25
N ILE A 182 0.75 -2.90 5.21
CA ILE A 182 -0.70 -2.98 5.25
C ILE A 182 -1.15 -4.18 4.42
N CYS A 183 -2.20 -4.87 4.87
CA CYS A 183 -2.83 -5.99 4.20
C CYS A 183 -4.30 -5.66 3.92
N PRO A 184 -4.60 -4.93 2.83
CA PRO A 184 -5.98 -4.69 2.44
C PRO A 184 -6.71 -5.99 2.08
N GLY A 185 -8.00 -6.04 2.41
CA GLY A 185 -8.95 -6.99 1.86
C GLY A 185 -9.33 -6.66 0.43
N VAL A 186 -10.57 -6.97 0.03
CA VAL A 186 -11.09 -6.56 -1.27
C VAL A 186 -11.51 -5.09 -1.19
N VAL A 187 -10.83 -4.26 -1.97
CA VAL A 187 -11.05 -2.82 -2.09
C VAL A 187 -11.49 -2.51 -3.51
N ARG A 188 -12.45 -1.60 -3.67
CA ARG A 188 -13.02 -1.18 -4.95
C ARG A 188 -11.98 -0.45 -5.79
N THR A 189 -11.18 -1.24 -6.50
CA THR A 189 -10.10 -0.76 -7.37
C THR A 189 -10.13 -1.51 -8.70
N ARG A 190 -9.51 -0.93 -9.74
CA ARG A 190 -9.36 -1.63 -11.03
C ARG A 190 -8.54 -2.93 -10.92
N LEU A 191 -7.57 -2.99 -9.99
CA LEU A 191 -6.77 -4.22 -9.80
C LEU A 191 -7.62 -5.38 -9.27
N ALA A 192 -8.57 -5.08 -8.40
CA ALA A 192 -9.46 -6.06 -7.78
C ALA A 192 -10.80 -6.21 -8.52
N GLU A 193 -11.02 -5.52 -9.65
CA GLU A 193 -12.32 -5.46 -10.34
C GLU A 193 -12.90 -6.85 -10.64
N ALA A 194 -12.05 -7.79 -11.07
CA ALA A 194 -12.49 -9.16 -11.34
C ALA A 194 -12.98 -9.93 -10.10
N LEU A 195 -12.67 -9.46 -8.90
CA LEU A 195 -13.08 -10.11 -7.65
C LEU A 195 -14.45 -9.63 -7.15
N TRP A 196 -14.92 -8.46 -7.58
CA TRP A 196 -16.12 -7.85 -6.99
C TRP A 196 -17.17 -7.43 -8.01
N LYS A 197 -16.83 -7.07 -9.25
CA LYS A 197 -17.74 -6.43 -10.20
C LYS A 197 -19.05 -7.20 -10.46
N ASP A 198 -18.98 -8.52 -10.59
CA ASP A 198 -20.13 -9.37 -10.88
C ASP A 198 -20.64 -10.14 -9.64
N HIS A 199 -20.02 -9.91 -8.46
CA HIS A 199 -20.27 -10.66 -7.23
C HIS A 199 -20.30 -9.77 -5.99
N GLU A 200 -20.70 -8.52 -6.14
CA GLU A 200 -20.61 -7.52 -5.07
C GLU A 200 -21.41 -7.90 -3.83
N ASP A 201 -22.70 -8.23 -3.98
CA ASP A 201 -23.57 -8.55 -2.86
C ASP A 201 -23.12 -9.79 -2.08
N PRO A 202 -22.82 -10.94 -2.71
CA PRO A 202 -22.31 -12.11 -2.00
C PRO A 202 -20.95 -11.86 -1.35
N LEU A 203 -20.09 -11.08 -1.97
CA LEU A 203 -18.79 -10.71 -1.39
C LEU A 203 -18.98 -9.80 -0.18
N ALA A 204 -19.81 -8.76 -0.28
CA ALA A 204 -20.14 -7.86 0.82
C ALA A 204 -20.73 -8.62 2.01
N ALA A 205 -21.61 -9.58 1.75
CA ALA A 205 -22.20 -10.44 2.78
C ALA A 205 -21.17 -11.35 3.49
N SER A 206 -20.05 -11.65 2.86
CA SER A 206 -18.95 -12.42 3.46
C SER A 206 -18.01 -11.58 4.34
N ILE A 207 -18.09 -10.25 4.26
CA ILE A 207 -17.27 -9.31 5.02
C ILE A 207 -18.03 -8.94 6.31
N ALA A 208 -17.37 -9.00 7.47
CA ALA A 208 -18.03 -8.73 8.75
C ALA A 208 -18.68 -7.32 8.81
N LEU A 209 -18.06 -6.30 8.19
CA LEU A 209 -18.62 -4.95 8.10
C LEU A 209 -19.68 -4.79 6.99
N GLY A 210 -20.03 -5.86 6.27
CA GLY A 210 -21.14 -5.90 5.31
C GLY A 210 -20.94 -5.11 4.02
N ARG A 211 -19.73 -4.69 3.71
CA ARG A 211 -19.41 -3.94 2.49
C ARG A 211 -18.00 -4.22 1.97
N ILE A 212 -17.80 -4.01 0.70
CA ILE A 212 -16.46 -3.95 0.09
C ILE A 212 -15.76 -2.67 0.57
N GLY A 213 -14.44 -2.73 0.74
CA GLY A 213 -13.63 -1.58 1.12
C GLY A 213 -13.53 -0.54 -0.01
N GLU A 214 -13.46 0.73 0.36
CA GLU A 214 -13.11 1.82 -0.54
C GLU A 214 -11.63 2.20 -0.37
N PRO A 215 -10.98 2.82 -1.36
CA PRO A 215 -9.59 3.26 -1.24
C PRO A 215 -9.31 4.14 -0.01
N VAL A 216 -10.26 4.97 0.38
CA VAL A 216 -10.16 5.84 1.57
C VAL A 216 -10.09 5.04 2.89
N ASP A 217 -10.70 3.86 2.96
CA ASP A 217 -10.63 2.99 4.16
C ASP A 217 -9.19 2.56 4.47
N VAL A 218 -8.33 2.53 3.43
CA VAL A 218 -6.90 2.16 3.55
C VAL A 218 -6.03 3.38 3.82
N ALA A 219 -6.38 4.54 3.26
CA ALA A 219 -5.56 5.74 3.29
C ALA A 219 -5.32 6.25 4.71
N GLY A 220 -6.35 6.30 5.56
CA GLY A 220 -6.23 6.75 6.95
C GLY A 220 -5.29 5.89 7.80
N ALA A 221 -5.27 4.57 7.57
CA ALA A 221 -4.34 3.68 8.27
C ALA A 221 -2.89 3.93 7.84
N VAL A 222 -2.65 4.25 6.56
CA VAL A 222 -1.33 4.62 6.07
C VAL A 222 -0.90 5.95 6.67
N ALA A 223 -1.77 6.97 6.70
CA ALA A 223 -1.47 8.25 7.34
C ALA A 223 -1.08 8.08 8.82
N PHE A 224 -1.79 7.23 9.55
CA PHE A 224 -1.41 6.87 10.92
C PHE A 224 -0.01 6.22 10.99
N LEU A 225 0.25 5.19 10.18
CA LEU A 225 1.51 4.45 10.22
C LEU A 225 2.74 5.30 9.87
N VAL A 226 2.59 6.33 9.03
CA VAL A 226 3.70 7.21 8.66
C VAL A 226 3.87 8.41 9.60
N SER A 227 2.89 8.70 10.44
CA SER A 227 2.90 9.81 11.41
C SER A 227 3.70 9.48 12.68
N ASP A 228 3.94 10.51 13.49
CA ASP A 228 4.58 10.37 14.80
C ASP A 228 3.70 9.63 15.83
N ALA A 229 2.39 9.53 15.60
CA ALA A 229 1.49 8.71 16.40
C ALA A 229 1.84 7.21 16.35
N ALA A 230 2.53 6.77 15.30
CA ALA A 230 3.03 5.40 15.14
C ALA A 230 4.54 5.26 15.42
N SER A 231 5.15 6.19 16.19
CA SER A 231 6.60 6.22 16.46
C SER A 231 7.16 4.95 17.13
N TRP A 232 6.30 4.16 17.79
CA TRP A 232 6.67 2.89 18.43
C TRP A 232 6.18 1.64 17.65
N ILE A 233 5.85 1.82 16.34
CA ILE A 233 5.34 0.74 15.48
C ILE A 233 6.31 0.55 14.31
N THR A 234 6.99 -0.59 14.26
CA THR A 234 7.84 -1.04 13.15
C THR A 234 7.78 -2.56 13.02
N GLY A 235 7.87 -3.09 11.79
CA GLY A 235 7.74 -4.51 11.49
C GLY A 235 6.30 -5.03 11.57
N GLU A 236 5.31 -4.16 11.74
CA GLU A 236 3.91 -4.54 11.87
C GLU A 236 3.28 -4.90 10.51
N THR A 237 2.28 -5.77 10.56
CA THR A 237 1.47 -6.17 9.41
C THR A 237 0.01 -5.89 9.73
N MET A 238 -0.46 -4.70 9.36
CA MET A 238 -1.81 -4.24 9.70
C MET A 238 -2.82 -4.73 8.66
N VAL A 239 -3.79 -5.53 9.10
CA VAL A 239 -4.92 -5.99 8.27
C VAL A 239 -5.99 -4.91 8.20
N ILE A 240 -6.46 -4.61 6.97
CA ILE A 240 -7.49 -3.59 6.69
C ILE A 240 -8.47 -4.23 5.70
N ASP A 241 -9.39 -5.05 6.18
CA ASP A 241 -10.21 -5.92 5.35
C ASP A 241 -11.70 -5.94 5.72
N GLY A 242 -12.13 -5.10 6.62
CA GLY A 242 -13.50 -5.08 7.11
C GLY A 242 -13.92 -6.36 7.85
N GLY A 243 -12.93 -7.17 8.26
CA GLY A 243 -13.16 -8.47 8.92
C GLY A 243 -13.42 -9.61 7.92
N LEU A 244 -13.01 -9.46 6.66
CA LEU A 244 -13.18 -10.53 5.65
C LEU A 244 -12.54 -11.85 6.09
N VAL A 245 -11.35 -11.81 6.69
CA VAL A 245 -10.66 -13.02 7.17
C VAL A 245 -11.31 -13.64 8.43
N LEU A 246 -12.19 -12.93 9.11
CA LEU A 246 -12.95 -13.42 10.25
C LEU A 246 -14.24 -14.13 9.83
N GLY A 247 -14.69 -13.88 8.59
CA GLY A 247 -15.95 -14.37 8.05
C GLY A 247 -17.14 -13.42 8.31
N PRO A 248 -18.35 -13.79 7.87
CA PRO A 248 -19.54 -12.95 7.96
C PRO A 248 -19.95 -12.68 9.41
N ALA A 249 -20.53 -11.49 9.64
CA ALA A 249 -21.04 -11.10 10.96
C ALA A 249 -22.14 -12.08 11.39
N GLN A 250 -22.04 -12.58 12.63
CA GLN A 250 -23.07 -13.46 13.19
C GLN A 250 -24.17 -12.68 13.95
N GLY A 251 -24.01 -11.36 14.11
CA GLY A 251 -24.89 -10.49 14.88
C GLY A 251 -24.88 -10.83 16.38
N PHE A 252 -25.03 -9.82 17.22
CA PHE A 252 -25.24 -10.04 18.64
C PHE A 252 -26.72 -10.42 18.83
N ARG A 253 -26.99 -11.72 19.07
CA ARG A 253 -28.33 -12.17 19.50
C ARG A 253 -28.39 -12.05 21.01
N SER A 254 -29.08 -11.02 21.52
CA SER A 254 -29.56 -11.07 22.89
C SER A 254 -30.44 -12.32 23.00
N GLN A 255 -30.12 -13.25 23.89
CA GLN A 255 -31.03 -14.35 24.18
C GLN A 255 -32.35 -13.72 24.63
N PRO A 256 -33.51 -14.11 24.04
CA PRO A 256 -34.79 -13.70 24.60
C PRO A 256 -34.80 -14.18 26.06
N GLY A 257 -34.97 -13.24 26.99
CA GLY A 257 -34.99 -13.53 28.41
C GLY A 257 -35.91 -14.72 28.71
N GLY A 258 -35.33 -15.78 29.22
CA GLY A 258 -36.09 -16.88 29.76
C GLY A 258 -36.92 -16.34 30.92
N ASN A 259 -38.22 -16.13 30.72
CA ASN A 259 -39.19 -16.02 31.80
C ASN A 259 -39.25 -17.42 32.43
N GLN A 260 -38.69 -17.53 33.62
CA GLN A 260 -39.11 -18.52 34.61
C GLN A 260 -40.28 -17.96 35.43
#